data_32cbff4fc77ce4d6d66166e3c6cc52c3
#
_entry.id   32cbff4fc77ce4d6d66166e3c6cc52c3
#
_cell.length_a   1.000
_cell.length_b   1.000
_cell.length_c   1.000
_cell.angle_alpha   90.00
_cell.angle_beta   90.00
_cell.angle_gamma   90.00
#
_symmetry.space_group_name_H-M   'P 1'
#
loop_
_entity.id
_entity.type
_entity.pdbx_description
1 polymer ?
#
loop_
_entity_poly.entity_id
_entity_poly.type
_entity_poly.pdbx_seq_one_letter_code
_entity_poly.pdbx_strand_id
1 'polypeptide(L)'
;MAPLKSEKAPQNETPLAYRAVRGGLWVALSSYWTLAFGFLANIGLTRILSPDDFGVFALAMFFAQLLRLQTKLGLGYAFGQYRETTGESVGTYAAMDAAAALCGPVLMGLAAPILLRLGYDRLVVWAALVLALAAFMEGLSNIAGVLLEKELHFGVVSLYQSVAFPLSYIPAFWLATHGGGVWSLVSQTTTYSFLWLGIWWVLRRRDPRLWREPWRFRPGLARHFLRFGATTGLWLMAGMLFSQLDNFLIGTFAGVTALGYYDRAYRMAQWPGLLFNAVLLHPAFYTYARLQDDRPRLEKSTTMVTWAIGMVAVPLAIAVFIAAPEIIALLYGERWLPSALFLQILIAFFVVRPHLENAGVLLNAMGKPARAATLLWAQVGVLGLAGLPLTLRWGALGTCGAVGLALLLGMVLAYRYVRRELTVNLSAAFGFPVLVGAAVLLVYMAALRVVPLENLGLLLRLLVKAAWAFLAFYALTFALRPRETGERVRYVWGLMHRTPNP
;
A
#
# COMPACT_ATOMS: atom_id res chain seq x y z
N MET A 1 -11.15 27.86 -48.05
CA MET A 1 -10.33 26.98 -47.24
C MET A 1 -8.94 27.58 -47.16
N ALA A 2 -8.65 28.31 -46.07
CA ALA A 2 -7.32 28.86 -45.82
C ALA A 2 -6.59 27.91 -44.86
N PRO A 3 -5.28 27.63 -45.06
CA PRO A 3 -4.55 26.72 -44.18
C PRO A 3 -4.32 27.38 -42.81
N LEU A 4 -4.69 26.63 -41.75
CA LEU A 4 -4.40 26.99 -40.37
C LEU A 4 -2.88 27.15 -40.21
N LYS A 5 -2.43 28.35 -39.83
CA LYS A 5 -1.05 28.62 -39.44
C LYS A 5 -0.73 27.77 -38.22
N SER A 6 0.23 26.87 -38.34
CA SER A 6 0.85 26.18 -37.22
C SER A 6 1.57 27.25 -36.36
N GLU A 7 1.01 27.57 -35.21
CA GLU A 7 1.75 28.31 -34.20
C GLU A 7 2.96 27.45 -33.80
N LYS A 8 4.14 27.95 -34.12
CA LYS A 8 5.41 27.39 -33.67
C LYS A 8 5.43 27.47 -32.15
N ALA A 9 5.47 26.29 -31.50
CA ALA A 9 5.72 26.19 -30.09
C ALA A 9 7.02 26.97 -29.73
N PRO A 10 7.05 27.64 -28.57
CA PRO A 10 8.24 28.38 -28.13
C PRO A 10 9.43 27.44 -28.01
N GLN A 11 10.53 27.79 -28.69
CA GLN A 11 11.74 26.97 -28.89
C GLN A 11 12.57 26.70 -27.61
N ASN A 12 12.08 27.03 -26.40
CA ASN A 12 12.79 26.90 -25.14
C ASN A 12 12.07 25.97 -24.10
N GLU A 13 11.08 25.17 -24.48
CA GLU A 13 10.50 24.20 -23.58
C GLU A 13 11.32 22.89 -23.62
N THR A 14 11.87 22.52 -22.47
CA THR A 14 12.48 21.18 -22.29
C THR A 14 11.50 20.09 -22.75
N PRO A 15 11.93 19.09 -23.53
CA PRO A 15 11.05 18.06 -24.08
C PRO A 15 10.16 17.44 -23.01
N LEU A 16 8.88 17.23 -23.30
CA LEU A 16 7.88 16.66 -22.38
C LEU A 16 8.39 15.37 -21.73
N ALA A 17 9.06 14.52 -22.53
CA ALA A 17 9.68 13.28 -22.06
C ALA A 17 10.76 13.52 -20.98
N TYR A 18 11.59 14.56 -21.14
CA TYR A 18 12.62 14.89 -20.14
C TYR A 18 11.98 15.37 -18.82
N ARG A 19 10.94 16.21 -18.88
CA ARG A 19 10.20 16.68 -17.69
C ARG A 19 9.52 15.51 -16.97
N ALA A 20 8.93 14.57 -17.72
CA ALA A 20 8.27 13.38 -17.16
C ALA A 20 9.28 12.44 -16.49
N VAL A 21 10.41 12.15 -17.14
CA VAL A 21 11.46 11.27 -16.56
C VAL A 21 12.08 11.91 -15.32
N ARG A 22 12.46 13.18 -15.39
CA ARG A 22 13.01 13.91 -14.25
C ARG A 22 12.01 14.00 -13.08
N GLY A 23 10.74 14.25 -13.40
CA GLY A 23 9.66 14.25 -12.40
C GLY A 23 9.50 12.89 -11.74
N GLY A 24 9.50 11.82 -12.52
CA GLY A 24 9.43 10.44 -12.02
C GLY A 24 10.57 10.08 -11.06
N LEU A 25 11.80 10.54 -11.35
CA LEU A 25 12.95 10.34 -10.46
C LEU A 25 12.77 11.07 -9.11
N TRP A 26 12.27 12.31 -9.13
CA TRP A 26 11.98 13.05 -7.91
C TRP A 26 10.88 12.38 -7.06
N VAL A 27 9.82 11.88 -7.72
CA VAL A 27 8.76 11.13 -7.03
C VAL A 27 9.33 9.86 -6.40
N ALA A 28 10.14 9.10 -7.12
CA ALA A 28 10.76 7.88 -6.60
C ALA A 28 11.67 8.18 -5.39
N LEU A 29 12.56 9.17 -5.50
CA LEU A 29 13.48 9.54 -4.43
C LEU A 29 12.73 10.03 -3.18
N SER A 30 11.71 10.86 -3.36
CA SER A 30 10.84 11.33 -2.28
C SER A 30 10.08 10.18 -1.62
N SER A 31 9.57 9.25 -2.40
CA SER A 31 8.85 8.07 -1.88
C SER A 31 9.75 7.17 -1.04
N TYR A 32 10.98 6.89 -1.50
CA TYR A 32 11.94 6.11 -0.70
C TYR A 32 12.40 6.85 0.55
N TRP A 33 12.60 8.16 0.47
CA TRP A 33 12.94 9.00 1.63
C TRP A 33 11.82 8.94 2.68
N THR A 34 10.57 9.23 2.30
CA THR A 34 9.43 9.22 3.23
C THR A 34 9.17 7.82 3.79
N LEU A 35 9.37 6.77 2.98
CA LEU A 35 9.28 5.38 3.43
C LEU A 35 10.33 5.07 4.50
N ALA A 36 11.61 5.36 4.23
CA ALA A 36 12.71 5.09 5.16
C ALA A 36 12.56 5.90 6.45
N PHE A 37 12.32 7.22 6.32
CA PHE A 37 12.11 8.08 7.48
C PHE A 37 10.89 7.64 8.30
N GLY A 38 9.75 7.37 7.63
CA GLY A 38 8.52 6.92 8.28
C GLY A 38 8.71 5.59 9.02
N PHE A 39 9.50 4.68 8.47
CA PHE A 39 9.85 3.43 9.14
C PHE A 39 10.64 3.67 10.43
N LEU A 40 11.71 4.44 10.37
CA LEU A 40 12.54 4.74 11.54
C LEU A 40 11.77 5.52 12.60
N ALA A 41 11.01 6.54 12.20
CA ALA A 41 10.18 7.32 13.10
C ALA A 41 9.07 6.46 13.76
N ASN A 42 8.49 5.53 13.00
CA ASN A 42 7.48 4.61 13.51
C ASN A 42 8.06 3.63 14.53
N ILE A 43 9.29 3.12 14.30
CA ILE A 43 10.01 2.30 15.29
C ILE A 43 10.22 3.12 16.57
N GLY A 44 10.69 4.37 16.44
CA GLY A 44 10.91 5.26 17.60
C GLY A 44 9.62 5.46 18.41
N LEU A 45 8.51 5.80 17.75
CA LEU A 45 7.21 5.95 18.43
C LEU A 45 6.72 4.64 19.05
N THR A 46 6.90 3.50 18.37
CA THR A 46 6.47 2.19 18.88
C THR A 46 7.23 1.80 20.16
N ARG A 47 8.48 2.23 20.31
CA ARG A 47 9.25 2.00 21.55
C ARG A 47 8.77 2.82 22.74
N ILE A 48 8.18 4.00 22.48
CA ILE A 48 7.71 4.92 23.52
C ILE A 48 6.25 4.62 23.89
N LEU A 49 5.38 4.48 22.89
CA LEU A 49 3.94 4.33 23.05
C LEU A 49 3.52 2.89 23.38
N SER A 50 2.32 2.75 23.93
CA SER A 50 1.74 1.45 24.30
C SER A 50 0.99 0.79 23.12
N PRO A 51 0.73 -0.53 23.20
CA PRO A 51 -0.15 -1.20 22.24
C PRO A 51 -1.56 -0.60 22.18
N ASP A 52 -2.10 -0.15 23.32
CA ASP A 52 -3.41 0.49 23.39
C ASP A 52 -3.47 1.78 22.58
N ASP A 53 -2.42 2.61 22.63
CA ASP A 53 -2.34 3.85 21.85
C ASP A 53 -2.43 3.58 20.35
N PHE A 54 -1.71 2.57 19.89
CA PHE A 54 -1.76 2.17 18.48
C PHE A 54 -3.09 1.53 18.09
N GLY A 55 -3.69 0.76 18.98
CA GLY A 55 -5.00 0.15 18.76
C GLY A 55 -6.10 1.20 18.65
N VAL A 56 -6.14 2.14 19.60
CA VAL A 56 -7.08 3.28 19.54
C VAL A 56 -6.88 4.09 18.28
N PHE A 57 -5.63 4.38 17.91
CA PHE A 57 -5.33 5.12 16.68
C PHE A 57 -5.78 4.36 15.42
N ALA A 58 -5.52 3.06 15.34
CA ALA A 58 -5.90 2.25 14.19
C ALA A 58 -7.43 2.17 14.02
N LEU A 59 -8.17 2.00 15.11
CA LEU A 59 -9.64 1.98 15.10
C LEU A 59 -10.22 3.36 14.76
N ALA A 60 -9.67 4.44 15.33
CA ALA A 60 -10.06 5.81 15.02
C ALA A 60 -9.80 6.14 13.54
N MET A 61 -8.66 5.69 13.00
CA MET A 61 -8.29 5.86 11.60
C MET A 61 -9.26 5.11 10.66
N PHE A 62 -9.71 3.90 11.06
CA PHE A 62 -10.74 3.18 10.31
C PHE A 62 -12.01 4.03 10.15
N PHE A 63 -12.56 4.58 11.25
CA PHE A 63 -13.77 5.39 11.19
C PHE A 63 -13.57 6.67 10.36
N ALA A 64 -12.46 7.37 10.55
CA ALA A 64 -12.15 8.57 9.78
C ALA A 64 -12.04 8.26 8.27
N GLN A 65 -11.38 7.17 7.89
CA GLN A 65 -11.24 6.77 6.49
C GLN A 65 -12.56 6.21 5.92
N LEU A 66 -13.35 5.48 6.72
CA LEU A 66 -14.66 4.97 6.27
C LEU A 66 -15.58 6.11 5.82
N LEU A 67 -15.56 7.23 6.52
CA LEU A 67 -16.43 8.38 6.25
C LEU A 67 -15.82 9.40 5.28
N ARG A 68 -14.55 9.23 4.88
CA ARG A 68 -13.88 10.08 3.89
C ARG A 68 -14.38 9.77 2.48
N LEU A 69 -15.39 10.52 2.00
CA LEU A 69 -15.98 10.33 0.67
C LEU A 69 -15.07 10.78 -0.47
N GLN A 70 -14.23 11.78 -0.24
CA GLN A 70 -13.35 12.38 -1.25
C GLN A 70 -12.52 11.33 -2.01
N THR A 71 -11.83 10.44 -1.30
CA THR A 71 -11.02 9.39 -1.92
C THR A 71 -11.84 8.33 -2.65
N LYS A 72 -13.14 8.17 -2.29
CA LYS A 72 -14.05 7.17 -2.85
C LYS A 72 -14.78 7.62 -4.10
N LEU A 73 -14.79 8.92 -4.38
CA LEU A 73 -15.44 9.47 -5.58
C LEU A 73 -14.51 9.51 -6.81
N GLY A 74 -13.21 9.22 -6.66
CA GLY A 74 -12.25 9.19 -7.76
C GLY A 74 -12.13 10.51 -8.54
N LEU A 75 -12.49 11.65 -7.92
CA LEU A 75 -12.55 12.97 -8.58
C LEU A 75 -11.19 13.43 -9.09
N GLY A 76 -10.12 13.17 -8.34
CA GLY A 76 -8.75 13.52 -8.74
C GLY A 76 -8.33 12.81 -10.03
N TYR A 77 -8.71 11.53 -10.21
CA TYR A 77 -8.45 10.79 -11.44
C TYR A 77 -9.28 11.33 -12.61
N ALA A 78 -10.56 11.66 -12.36
CA ALA A 78 -11.44 12.24 -13.37
C ALA A 78 -10.91 13.58 -13.87
N PHE A 79 -10.49 14.46 -12.95
CA PHE A 79 -9.91 15.76 -13.29
C PHE A 79 -8.53 15.62 -13.94
N GLY A 80 -7.68 14.72 -13.48
CA GLY A 80 -6.35 14.45 -14.06
C GLY A 80 -6.44 13.99 -15.52
N GLN A 81 -7.47 13.20 -15.89
CA GLN A 81 -7.71 12.75 -17.25
C GLN A 81 -8.35 13.83 -18.15
N TYR A 82 -9.03 14.80 -17.57
CA TYR A 82 -9.68 15.87 -18.33
C TYR A 82 -8.62 16.78 -18.93
N ARG A 83 -8.68 17.00 -20.26
CA ARG A 83 -7.58 17.66 -21.01
C ARG A 83 -7.43 19.15 -20.69
N GLU A 84 -8.54 19.86 -20.49
CA GLU A 84 -8.55 21.30 -20.36
C GLU A 84 -8.41 21.75 -18.90
N THR A 85 -7.49 22.68 -18.63
CA THR A 85 -7.31 23.33 -17.32
C THR A 85 -7.83 24.77 -17.42
N THR A 86 -9.17 24.92 -17.40
CA THR A 86 -9.87 26.20 -17.44
C THR A 86 -10.39 26.58 -16.05
N GLY A 87 -10.73 27.85 -15.83
CA GLY A 87 -11.36 28.29 -14.58
C GLY A 87 -12.65 27.53 -14.24
N GLU A 88 -13.40 27.06 -15.27
CA GLU A 88 -14.59 26.23 -15.06
C GLU A 88 -14.24 24.79 -14.61
N SER A 89 -13.24 24.16 -15.24
CA SER A 89 -12.85 22.79 -14.90
C SER A 89 -12.19 22.73 -13.51
N VAL A 90 -11.31 23.69 -13.21
CA VAL A 90 -10.66 23.82 -11.90
C VAL A 90 -11.70 24.15 -10.82
N GLY A 91 -12.57 25.14 -11.06
CA GLY A 91 -13.59 25.54 -10.09
C GLY A 91 -14.60 24.44 -9.80
N THR A 92 -15.02 23.68 -10.83
CA THR A 92 -15.93 22.55 -10.67
C THR A 92 -15.28 21.42 -9.85
N TYR A 93 -14.03 21.04 -10.20
CA TYR A 93 -13.28 20.03 -9.48
C TYR A 93 -13.05 20.45 -8.01
N ALA A 94 -12.57 21.68 -7.79
CA ALA A 94 -12.29 22.18 -6.45
C ALA A 94 -13.54 22.24 -5.56
N ALA A 95 -14.67 22.69 -6.10
CA ALA A 95 -15.93 22.73 -5.35
C ALA A 95 -16.42 21.32 -4.96
N MET A 96 -16.35 20.36 -5.90
CA MET A 96 -16.77 18.98 -5.64
C MET A 96 -15.84 18.28 -4.66
N ASP A 97 -14.52 18.43 -4.82
CA ASP A 97 -13.52 17.80 -3.97
C ASP A 97 -13.57 18.37 -2.54
N ALA A 98 -13.71 19.69 -2.39
CA ALA A 98 -13.89 20.35 -1.10
C ALA A 98 -15.21 19.93 -0.42
N ALA A 99 -16.32 19.85 -1.17
CA ALA A 99 -17.58 19.38 -0.63
C ALA A 99 -17.49 17.92 -0.17
N ALA A 100 -16.88 17.04 -0.98
CA ALA A 100 -16.66 15.65 -0.61
C ALA A 100 -15.71 15.49 0.59
N ALA A 101 -14.68 16.34 0.70
CA ALA A 101 -13.79 16.38 1.85
C ALA A 101 -14.52 16.81 3.14
N LEU A 102 -15.41 17.80 3.05
CA LEU A 102 -16.20 18.28 4.18
C LEU A 102 -17.19 17.23 4.68
N CYS A 103 -17.69 16.37 3.83
CA CYS A 103 -18.60 15.29 4.24
C CYS A 103 -17.98 14.38 5.33
N GLY A 104 -16.66 14.15 5.29
CA GLY A 104 -15.97 13.30 6.27
C GLY A 104 -16.18 13.75 7.72
N PRO A 105 -15.73 14.95 8.11
CA PRO A 105 -15.89 15.44 9.48
C PRO A 105 -17.37 15.66 9.86
N VAL A 106 -18.24 16.06 8.92
CA VAL A 106 -19.68 16.20 9.20
C VAL A 106 -20.30 14.83 9.53
N LEU A 107 -20.05 13.82 8.70
CA LEU A 107 -20.55 12.46 8.95
C LEU A 107 -19.96 11.86 10.22
N MET A 108 -18.67 12.13 10.51
CA MET A 108 -18.05 11.67 11.75
C MET A 108 -18.66 12.37 12.98
N GLY A 109 -18.96 13.67 12.89
CA GLY A 109 -19.67 14.42 13.94
C GLY A 109 -21.05 13.85 14.23
N LEU A 110 -21.81 13.49 13.16
CA LEU A 110 -23.12 12.83 13.29
C LEU A 110 -23.01 11.39 13.81
N ALA A 111 -21.96 10.67 13.44
CA ALA A 111 -21.71 9.30 13.91
C ALA A 111 -21.20 9.25 15.37
N ALA A 112 -20.52 10.29 15.86
CA ALA A 112 -19.91 10.32 17.19
C ALA A 112 -20.89 9.96 18.33
N PRO A 113 -22.10 10.55 18.44
CA PRO A 113 -23.05 10.18 19.50
C PRO A 113 -23.56 8.74 19.35
N ILE A 114 -23.65 8.23 18.12
CA ILE A 114 -24.05 6.85 17.85
C ILE A 114 -22.96 5.89 18.32
N LEU A 115 -21.71 6.15 17.98
CA LEU A 115 -20.57 5.33 18.41
C LEU A 115 -20.44 5.29 19.92
N LEU A 116 -20.62 6.42 20.60
CA LEU A 116 -20.63 6.48 22.08
C LEU A 116 -21.74 5.63 22.67
N ARG A 117 -22.95 5.64 22.09
CA ARG A 117 -24.07 4.79 22.53
C ARG A 117 -23.83 3.30 22.26
N LEU A 118 -23.09 2.97 21.22
CA LEU A 118 -22.67 1.59 20.91
C LEU A 118 -21.53 1.09 21.83
N GLY A 119 -21.04 1.92 22.76
CA GLY A 119 -20.04 1.54 23.75
C GLY A 119 -18.59 1.73 23.32
N TYR A 120 -18.32 2.42 22.22
CA TYR A 120 -16.94 2.76 21.86
C TYR A 120 -16.35 3.75 22.85
N ASP A 121 -15.05 3.57 23.13
CA ASP A 121 -14.31 4.46 24.02
C ASP A 121 -14.32 5.91 23.50
N ARG A 122 -14.48 6.87 24.41
CA ARG A 122 -14.46 8.30 24.09
C ARG A 122 -13.18 8.72 23.38
N LEU A 123 -12.05 8.10 23.74
CA LEU A 123 -10.76 8.40 23.15
C LEU A 123 -10.72 8.01 21.65
N VAL A 124 -11.30 6.86 21.29
CA VAL A 124 -11.45 6.44 19.89
C VAL A 124 -12.30 7.44 19.11
N VAL A 125 -13.43 7.86 19.67
CA VAL A 125 -14.38 8.76 18.99
C VAL A 125 -13.76 10.16 18.81
N TRP A 126 -13.12 10.72 19.83
CA TRP A 126 -12.45 12.02 19.72
C TRP A 126 -11.24 11.97 18.77
N ALA A 127 -10.44 10.92 18.83
CA ALA A 127 -9.33 10.74 17.88
C ALA A 127 -9.84 10.64 16.43
N ALA A 128 -10.94 9.92 16.21
CA ALA A 128 -11.55 9.81 14.87
C ALA A 128 -12.10 11.15 14.36
N LEU A 129 -12.69 11.97 15.22
CA LEU A 129 -13.14 13.33 14.86
C LEU A 129 -11.96 14.22 14.45
N VAL A 130 -10.87 14.24 15.22
CA VAL A 130 -9.68 15.03 14.89
C VAL A 130 -9.04 14.52 13.61
N LEU A 131 -8.96 13.21 13.41
CA LEU A 131 -8.44 12.61 12.18
C LEU A 131 -9.34 12.91 10.96
N ALA A 132 -10.66 12.96 11.14
CA ALA A 132 -11.58 13.36 10.06
C ALA A 132 -11.39 14.85 9.68
N LEU A 133 -11.13 15.73 10.66
CA LEU A 133 -10.77 17.13 10.40
C LEU A 133 -9.41 17.25 9.70
N ALA A 134 -8.43 16.47 10.11
CA ALA A 134 -7.13 16.38 9.43
C ALA A 134 -7.30 15.92 7.96
N ALA A 135 -8.13 14.91 7.74
CA ALA A 135 -8.45 14.44 6.39
C ALA A 135 -9.17 15.50 5.53
N PHE A 136 -9.99 16.37 6.12
CA PHE A 136 -10.57 17.52 5.44
C PHE A 136 -9.51 18.53 5.00
N MET A 137 -8.59 18.89 5.89
CA MET A 137 -7.46 19.79 5.57
C MET A 137 -6.58 19.23 4.45
N GLU A 138 -6.26 17.93 4.53
CA GLU A 138 -5.53 17.22 3.48
C GLU A 138 -6.30 17.23 2.15
N GLY A 139 -7.62 17.06 2.21
CA GLY A 139 -8.49 17.12 1.05
C GLY A 139 -8.43 18.47 0.35
N LEU A 140 -8.53 19.56 1.08
CA LEU A 140 -8.36 20.92 0.53
C LEU A 140 -6.98 21.10 -0.12
N SER A 141 -5.94 20.54 0.48
CA SER A 141 -4.57 20.62 -0.02
C SER A 141 -4.37 19.77 -1.28
N ASN A 142 -5.07 18.64 -1.38
CA ASN A 142 -4.98 17.73 -2.52
C ASN A 142 -5.36 18.40 -3.84
N ILE A 143 -6.29 19.35 -3.82
CA ILE A 143 -6.67 20.15 -5.00
C ILE A 143 -5.44 20.83 -5.60
N ALA A 144 -4.63 21.50 -4.75
CA ALA A 144 -3.42 22.18 -5.20
C ALA A 144 -2.34 21.16 -5.65
N GLY A 145 -2.22 20.03 -4.98
CA GLY A 145 -1.32 18.94 -5.36
C GLY A 145 -1.64 18.42 -6.76
N VAL A 146 -2.89 18.07 -7.03
CA VAL A 146 -3.35 17.54 -8.33
C VAL A 146 -3.15 18.57 -9.45
N LEU A 147 -3.37 19.86 -9.18
CA LEU A 147 -3.11 20.92 -10.16
C LEU A 147 -1.63 21.03 -10.53
N LEU A 148 -0.73 20.97 -9.53
CA LEU A 148 0.72 20.95 -9.78
C LEU A 148 1.17 19.70 -10.53
N GLU A 149 0.62 18.53 -10.20
CA GLU A 149 0.93 17.27 -10.87
C GLU A 149 0.44 17.28 -12.33
N LYS A 150 -0.74 17.84 -12.59
CA LYS A 150 -1.30 18.00 -13.94
C LYS A 150 -0.41 18.86 -14.84
N GLU A 151 0.20 19.90 -14.27
CA GLU A 151 1.19 20.75 -14.94
C GLU A 151 2.63 20.17 -14.91
N LEU A 152 2.78 18.89 -14.52
CA LEU A 152 4.06 18.16 -14.44
C LEU A 152 5.07 18.76 -13.44
N HIS A 153 4.61 19.46 -12.42
CA HIS A 153 5.46 20.00 -11.34
C HIS A 153 5.74 18.95 -10.23
N PHE A 154 5.89 17.69 -10.60
CA PHE A 154 6.11 16.56 -9.66
C PHE A 154 7.28 16.78 -8.70
N GLY A 155 8.40 17.33 -9.18
CA GLY A 155 9.57 17.58 -8.33
C GLY A 155 9.30 18.56 -7.19
N VAL A 156 8.42 19.54 -7.40
CA VAL A 156 8.03 20.53 -6.37
C VAL A 156 7.14 19.87 -5.33
N VAL A 157 6.14 19.10 -5.76
CA VAL A 157 5.25 18.33 -4.88
C VAL A 157 6.05 17.35 -4.03
N SER A 158 6.95 16.60 -4.67
CA SER A 158 7.82 15.62 -4.01
C SER A 158 8.76 16.25 -2.98
N LEU A 159 9.38 17.39 -3.32
CA LEU A 159 10.25 18.12 -2.38
C LEU A 159 9.48 18.62 -1.17
N TYR A 160 8.28 19.18 -1.42
CA TYR A 160 7.41 19.66 -0.35
C TYR A 160 7.02 18.53 0.61
N GLN A 161 6.59 17.38 0.08
CA GLN A 161 6.29 16.18 0.87
C GLN A 161 7.49 15.70 1.68
N SER A 162 8.67 15.67 1.06
CA SER A 162 9.92 15.23 1.70
C SER A 162 10.31 16.07 2.92
N VAL A 163 9.88 17.33 2.98
CA VAL A 163 10.13 18.22 4.12
C VAL A 163 8.96 18.18 5.12
N ALA A 164 7.73 18.30 4.64
CA ALA A 164 6.55 18.35 5.49
C ALA A 164 6.35 17.05 6.31
N PHE A 165 6.68 15.90 5.70
CA PHE A 165 6.51 14.61 6.35
C PHE A 165 7.40 14.43 7.59
N PRO A 166 8.73 14.63 7.55
CA PRO A 166 9.55 14.58 8.76
C PRO A 166 9.18 15.63 9.81
N LEU A 167 8.86 16.85 9.39
CA LEU A 167 8.45 17.92 10.33
C LEU A 167 7.21 17.56 11.13
N SER A 168 6.28 16.79 10.55
CA SER A 168 5.07 16.35 11.24
C SER A 168 5.34 15.41 12.43
N TYR A 169 6.49 14.77 12.48
CA TYR A 169 6.88 13.91 13.60
C TYR A 169 7.42 14.67 14.83
N ILE A 170 7.79 15.95 14.68
CA ILE A 170 8.30 16.74 15.80
C ILE A 170 7.28 16.80 16.96
N PRO A 171 6.03 17.27 16.75
CA PRO A 171 5.05 17.29 17.83
C PRO A 171 4.65 15.88 18.29
N ALA A 172 4.71 14.87 17.40
CA ALA A 172 4.42 13.50 17.75
C ALA A 172 5.42 12.94 18.78
N PHE A 173 6.72 13.12 18.55
CA PHE A 173 7.74 12.69 19.49
C PHE A 173 7.70 13.50 20.78
N TRP A 174 7.47 14.81 20.69
CA TRP A 174 7.31 15.64 21.87
C TRP A 174 6.17 15.16 22.76
N LEU A 175 4.98 14.94 22.19
CA LEU A 175 3.83 14.40 22.93
C LEU A 175 4.10 12.98 23.45
N ALA A 176 4.73 12.12 22.67
CA ALA A 176 5.02 10.74 23.08
C ALA A 176 5.91 10.70 24.33
N THR A 177 6.93 11.55 24.41
CA THR A 177 7.83 11.62 25.56
C THR A 177 7.21 12.31 26.80
N HIS A 178 6.11 13.05 26.63
CA HIS A 178 5.37 13.72 27.71
C HIS A 178 4.06 13.02 28.09
N GLY A 179 3.89 11.75 27.70
CA GLY A 179 2.71 10.96 28.09
C GLY A 179 1.45 11.26 27.26
N GLY A 180 1.58 11.83 26.07
CA GLY A 180 0.46 12.17 25.19
C GLY A 180 -0.29 10.96 24.60
N GLY A 181 0.24 9.74 24.75
CA GLY A 181 -0.42 8.50 24.31
C GLY A 181 -0.84 8.56 22.85
N VAL A 182 -2.09 8.18 22.54
CA VAL A 182 -2.66 8.19 21.18
C VAL A 182 -2.57 9.56 20.49
N TRP A 183 -2.61 10.66 21.27
CA TRP A 183 -2.53 12.00 20.70
C TRP A 183 -1.21 12.30 20.02
N SER A 184 -0.16 11.55 20.34
CA SER A 184 1.12 11.61 19.62
C SER A 184 0.95 11.19 18.17
N LEU A 185 0.22 10.10 17.91
CA LEU A 185 -0.05 9.59 16.56
C LEU A 185 -1.05 10.50 15.80
N VAL A 186 -2.08 10.98 16.51
CA VAL A 186 -3.06 11.92 15.96
C VAL A 186 -2.39 13.23 15.59
N SER A 187 -1.48 13.76 16.43
CA SER A 187 -0.76 15.00 16.16
C SER A 187 0.14 14.91 14.93
N GLN A 188 0.80 13.76 14.71
CA GLN A 188 1.60 13.52 13.49
C GLN A 188 0.73 13.71 12.24
N THR A 189 -0.41 13.02 12.19
CA THR A 189 -1.32 13.07 11.03
C THR A 189 -1.90 14.47 10.85
N THR A 190 -2.34 15.12 11.94
CA THR A 190 -2.94 16.46 11.90
C THR A 190 -1.91 17.51 11.47
N THR A 191 -0.69 17.45 12.04
CA THR A 191 0.39 18.37 11.67
C THR A 191 0.81 18.20 10.22
N TYR A 192 0.90 16.96 9.72
CA TYR A 192 1.18 16.71 8.30
C TYR A 192 0.12 17.33 7.41
N SER A 193 -1.17 17.11 7.72
CA SER A 193 -2.30 17.68 6.97
C SER A 193 -2.30 19.21 7.02
N PHE A 194 -1.97 19.79 8.15
CA PHE A 194 -1.82 21.25 8.30
C PHE A 194 -0.66 21.81 7.48
N LEU A 195 0.51 21.21 7.59
CA LEU A 195 1.67 21.63 6.79
C LEU A 195 1.35 21.51 5.29
N TRP A 196 0.61 20.46 4.90
CA TRP A 196 0.25 20.25 3.51
C TRP A 196 -0.61 21.39 2.93
N LEU A 197 -1.35 22.15 3.76
CA LEU A 197 -2.05 23.37 3.28
C LEU A 197 -1.11 24.42 2.66
N GLY A 198 0.14 24.44 3.06
CA GLY A 198 1.14 25.35 2.47
C GLY A 198 1.40 25.10 0.97
N ILE A 199 0.97 23.96 0.40
CA ILE A 199 1.08 23.67 -1.03
C ILE A 199 0.32 24.69 -1.89
N TRP A 200 -0.75 25.32 -1.35
CA TRP A 200 -1.48 26.38 -2.02
C TRP A 200 -0.61 27.60 -2.32
N TRP A 201 0.25 27.95 -1.40
CA TRP A 201 1.19 29.05 -1.60
C TRP A 201 2.23 28.71 -2.67
N VAL A 202 2.69 27.44 -2.70
CA VAL A 202 3.58 26.94 -3.75
C VAL A 202 2.90 27.01 -5.11
N LEU A 203 1.64 26.55 -5.22
CA LEU A 203 0.84 26.62 -6.44
C LEU A 203 0.69 28.07 -6.93
N ARG A 204 0.32 28.99 -6.03
CA ARG A 204 0.15 30.41 -6.38
C ARG A 204 1.39 31.02 -6.98
N ARG A 205 2.58 30.63 -6.49
CA ARG A 205 3.86 31.14 -7.03
C ARG A 205 4.28 30.46 -8.32
N ARG A 206 3.93 29.20 -8.52
CA ARG A 206 4.37 28.40 -9.68
C ARG A 206 3.45 28.55 -10.87
N ASP A 207 2.16 28.68 -10.64
CA ASP A 207 1.18 28.87 -11.72
C ASP A 207 0.22 30.04 -11.43
N PRO A 208 0.67 31.28 -11.63
CA PRO A 208 -0.20 32.46 -11.43
C PRO A 208 -1.39 32.51 -12.39
N ARG A 209 -1.36 31.75 -13.51
CA ARG A 209 -2.45 31.72 -14.50
C ARG A 209 -3.75 31.24 -13.93
N LEU A 210 -3.68 30.24 -13.03
CA LEU A 210 -4.86 29.67 -12.37
C LEU A 210 -5.64 30.64 -11.50
N TRP A 211 -5.04 31.82 -11.19
CA TRP A 211 -5.65 32.87 -10.37
C TRP A 211 -6.19 34.07 -11.22
N ARG A 212 -5.92 34.06 -12.51
CA ARG A 212 -6.39 35.13 -13.44
C ARG A 212 -7.82 34.89 -13.88
N GLU A 213 -8.22 33.64 -14.02
CA GLU A 213 -9.59 33.27 -14.39
C GLU A 213 -10.43 32.99 -13.13
N PRO A 214 -11.67 33.49 -13.07
CA PRO A 214 -12.57 33.18 -11.97
C PRO A 214 -12.96 31.70 -12.00
N TRP A 215 -12.82 31.02 -10.89
CA TRP A 215 -13.28 29.64 -10.74
C TRP A 215 -14.79 29.59 -10.72
N ARG A 216 -15.38 28.90 -11.68
CA ARG A 216 -16.83 28.79 -11.85
C ARG A 216 -17.24 27.31 -11.78
N PHE A 217 -18.35 27.06 -11.09
CA PHE A 217 -18.94 25.73 -11.06
C PHE A 217 -19.81 25.49 -12.29
N ARG A 218 -19.58 24.39 -13.00
CA ARG A 218 -20.37 23.98 -14.17
C ARG A 218 -21.02 22.61 -13.95
N PRO A 219 -22.36 22.52 -13.84
CA PRO A 219 -23.04 21.26 -13.53
C PRO A 219 -22.80 20.13 -14.54
N GLY A 220 -22.60 20.48 -15.84
CA GLY A 220 -22.28 19.53 -16.88
C GLY A 220 -20.94 18.82 -16.65
N LEU A 221 -19.89 19.56 -16.23
CA LEU A 221 -18.59 19.01 -15.87
C LEU A 221 -18.66 18.19 -14.58
N ALA A 222 -19.44 18.63 -13.60
CA ALA A 222 -19.66 17.88 -12.36
C ALA A 222 -20.23 16.49 -12.65
N ARG A 223 -21.25 16.38 -13.52
CA ARG A 223 -21.82 15.08 -13.94
C ARG A 223 -20.78 14.22 -14.65
N HIS A 224 -19.93 14.81 -15.51
CA HIS A 224 -18.85 14.12 -16.19
C HIS A 224 -17.83 13.53 -15.20
N PHE A 225 -17.35 14.34 -14.23
CA PHE A 225 -16.41 13.91 -13.21
C PHE A 225 -16.98 12.82 -12.30
N LEU A 226 -18.26 12.92 -11.90
CA LEU A 226 -18.92 11.87 -11.11
C LEU A 226 -19.06 10.57 -11.88
N ARG A 227 -19.48 10.62 -13.14
CA ARG A 227 -19.65 9.40 -13.96
C ARG A 227 -18.34 8.64 -14.16
N PHE A 228 -17.26 9.37 -14.44
CA PHE A 228 -15.93 8.77 -14.59
C PHE A 228 -15.39 8.30 -13.22
N GLY A 229 -15.47 9.16 -12.22
CA GLY A 229 -14.94 8.91 -10.88
C GLY A 229 -15.64 7.76 -10.15
N ALA A 230 -16.94 7.54 -10.39
CA ALA A 230 -17.70 6.48 -9.71
C ALA A 230 -17.10 5.07 -9.93
N THR A 231 -16.66 4.76 -11.15
CA THR A 231 -16.05 3.45 -11.46
C THR A 231 -14.71 3.28 -10.74
N THR A 232 -13.87 4.31 -10.77
CA THR A 232 -12.58 4.32 -10.06
C THR A 232 -12.80 4.32 -8.55
N GLY A 233 -13.80 5.07 -8.08
CA GLY A 233 -14.17 5.16 -6.68
C GLY A 233 -14.58 3.82 -6.07
N LEU A 234 -15.35 3.01 -6.78
CA LEU A 234 -15.71 1.65 -6.34
C LEU A 234 -14.48 0.76 -6.12
N TRP A 235 -13.50 0.86 -7.00
CA TRP A 235 -12.24 0.13 -6.84
C TRP A 235 -11.44 0.62 -5.63
N LEU A 236 -11.32 1.95 -5.45
CA LEU A 236 -10.65 2.56 -4.30
C LEU A 236 -11.33 2.19 -2.98
N MET A 237 -12.68 2.14 -2.97
CA MET A 237 -13.45 1.73 -1.80
C MET A 237 -13.21 0.27 -1.44
N ALA A 238 -13.16 -0.63 -2.42
CA ALA A 238 -12.81 -2.03 -2.18
C ALA A 238 -11.40 -2.18 -1.59
N GLY A 239 -10.41 -1.42 -2.11
CA GLY A 239 -9.04 -1.39 -1.59
C GLY A 239 -8.98 -0.90 -0.15
N MET A 240 -9.69 0.17 0.16
CA MET A 240 -9.78 0.70 1.54
C MET A 240 -10.43 -0.32 2.48
N LEU A 241 -11.56 -0.90 2.11
CA LEU A 241 -12.23 -1.91 2.92
C LEU A 241 -11.35 -3.13 3.15
N PHE A 242 -10.69 -3.64 2.10
CA PHE A 242 -9.80 -4.80 2.23
C PHE A 242 -8.62 -4.52 3.17
N SER A 243 -8.10 -3.29 3.20
CA SER A 243 -6.94 -2.92 4.01
C SER A 243 -7.27 -2.46 5.43
N GLN A 244 -8.55 -2.27 5.77
CA GLN A 244 -8.95 -1.67 7.05
C GLN A 244 -10.07 -2.43 7.78
N LEU A 245 -10.77 -3.35 7.11
CA LEU A 245 -11.90 -4.08 7.70
C LEU A 245 -11.45 -4.99 8.85
N ASP A 246 -10.25 -5.55 8.76
CA ASP A 246 -9.58 -6.32 9.81
C ASP A 246 -9.35 -5.49 11.07
N ASN A 247 -8.91 -4.23 10.93
CA ASN A 247 -8.74 -3.30 12.04
C ASN A 247 -10.08 -3.03 12.76
N PHE A 248 -11.15 -2.87 11.98
CA PHE A 248 -12.49 -2.72 12.55
C PHE A 248 -12.94 -3.96 13.32
N LEU A 249 -12.79 -5.15 12.74
CA LEU A 249 -13.20 -6.40 13.36
C LEU A 249 -12.43 -6.64 14.68
N ILE A 250 -11.13 -6.48 14.67
CA ILE A 250 -10.32 -6.68 15.89
C ILE A 250 -10.62 -5.61 16.91
N GLY A 251 -10.60 -4.33 16.52
CA GLY A 251 -10.80 -3.21 17.46
C GLY A 251 -12.18 -3.24 18.13
N THR A 252 -13.21 -3.66 17.39
CA THR A 252 -14.58 -3.73 17.90
C THR A 252 -14.84 -4.98 18.73
N PHE A 253 -14.35 -6.16 18.31
CA PHE A 253 -14.78 -7.44 18.89
C PHE A 253 -13.67 -8.14 19.70
N ALA A 254 -12.38 -7.77 19.52
CA ALA A 254 -11.27 -8.37 20.26
C ALA A 254 -10.52 -7.36 21.15
N GLY A 255 -10.84 -6.05 21.04
CA GLY A 255 -10.30 -4.98 21.85
C GLY A 255 -9.09 -4.26 21.23
N VAL A 256 -8.88 -3.02 21.71
CA VAL A 256 -7.86 -2.11 21.15
C VAL A 256 -6.44 -2.59 21.40
N THR A 257 -6.14 -3.23 22.54
CA THR A 257 -4.80 -3.78 22.84
C THR A 257 -4.41 -4.85 21.81
N ALA A 258 -5.34 -5.78 21.52
CA ALA A 258 -5.12 -6.82 20.50
C ALA A 258 -4.95 -6.20 19.11
N LEU A 259 -5.71 -5.14 18.79
CA LEU A 259 -5.55 -4.39 17.55
C LEU A 259 -4.18 -3.72 17.47
N GLY A 260 -3.66 -3.16 18.56
CA GLY A 260 -2.32 -2.56 18.59
C GLY A 260 -1.22 -3.56 18.23
N TYR A 261 -1.23 -4.75 18.85
CA TYR A 261 -0.29 -5.82 18.50
C TYR A 261 -0.45 -6.29 17.05
N TYR A 262 -1.70 -6.45 16.59
CA TYR A 262 -2.00 -6.86 15.23
C TYR A 262 -1.52 -5.82 14.20
N ASP A 263 -1.83 -4.53 14.38
CA ASP A 263 -1.46 -3.47 13.44
C ASP A 263 0.06 -3.37 13.24
N ARG A 264 0.83 -3.53 14.31
CA ARG A 264 2.30 -3.57 14.22
C ARG A 264 2.80 -4.76 13.44
N ALA A 265 2.26 -5.95 13.70
CA ALA A 265 2.58 -7.17 12.96
C ALA A 265 2.17 -7.07 11.48
N TYR A 266 0.97 -6.55 11.21
CA TYR A 266 0.45 -6.38 9.85
C TYR A 266 1.31 -5.43 9.01
N ARG A 267 1.70 -4.29 9.58
CA ARG A 267 2.62 -3.35 8.92
C ARG A 267 3.95 -4.00 8.59
N MET A 268 4.51 -4.77 9.52
CA MET A 268 5.77 -5.49 9.29
C MET A 268 5.63 -6.55 8.20
N ALA A 269 4.52 -7.30 8.20
CA ALA A 269 4.26 -8.32 7.19
C ALA A 269 4.07 -7.74 5.76
N GLN A 270 3.63 -6.49 5.63
CA GLN A 270 3.45 -5.82 4.32
C GLN A 270 4.76 -5.36 3.67
N TRP A 271 5.84 -5.15 4.44
CA TRP A 271 7.10 -4.58 3.94
C TRP A 271 7.68 -5.31 2.74
N PRO A 272 7.73 -6.65 2.71
CA PRO A 272 8.21 -7.36 1.52
C PRO A 272 7.42 -7.01 0.25
N GLY A 273 6.10 -6.81 0.36
CA GLY A 273 5.23 -6.46 -0.76
C GLY A 273 5.60 -5.13 -1.42
N LEU A 274 6.01 -4.13 -0.64
CA LEU A 274 6.43 -2.83 -1.17
C LEU A 274 7.66 -2.95 -2.08
N LEU A 275 8.62 -3.82 -1.74
CA LEU A 275 9.79 -4.08 -2.56
C LEU A 275 9.42 -4.78 -3.88
N PHE A 276 8.50 -5.74 -3.84
CA PHE A 276 8.04 -6.43 -5.05
C PHE A 276 7.33 -5.49 -6.01
N ASN A 277 6.49 -4.58 -5.51
CA ASN A 277 5.79 -3.60 -6.34
C ASN A 277 6.77 -2.71 -7.10
N ALA A 278 7.76 -2.15 -6.43
CA ALA A 278 8.71 -1.23 -7.04
C ALA A 278 9.64 -1.91 -8.05
N VAL A 279 10.16 -3.11 -7.71
CA VAL A 279 11.23 -3.76 -8.49
C VAL A 279 10.69 -4.67 -9.60
N LEU A 280 9.59 -5.39 -9.36
CA LEU A 280 9.10 -6.41 -10.29
C LEU A 280 7.77 -6.05 -10.95
N LEU A 281 6.77 -5.59 -10.20
CA LEU A 281 5.42 -5.46 -10.72
C LEU A 281 5.25 -4.24 -11.62
N HIS A 282 5.91 -3.14 -11.31
CA HIS A 282 5.85 -1.94 -12.15
C HIS A 282 6.46 -2.16 -13.55
N PRO A 283 7.67 -2.71 -13.71
CA PRO A 283 8.18 -3.08 -15.03
C PRO A 283 7.36 -4.19 -15.73
N ALA A 284 6.82 -5.15 -14.95
CA ALA A 284 6.02 -6.23 -15.49
C ALA A 284 4.77 -5.70 -16.21
N PHE A 285 4.10 -4.67 -15.69
CA PHE A 285 2.94 -4.06 -16.32
C PHE A 285 3.23 -3.61 -17.78
N TYR A 286 4.30 -2.84 -17.97
CA TYR A 286 4.67 -2.36 -19.30
C TYR A 286 5.10 -3.50 -20.24
N THR A 287 5.77 -4.51 -19.69
CA THR A 287 6.16 -5.70 -20.44
C THR A 287 4.93 -6.47 -20.90
N TYR A 288 3.98 -6.72 -20.00
CA TYR A 288 2.73 -7.42 -20.34
C TYR A 288 1.89 -6.64 -21.34
N ALA A 289 1.78 -5.32 -21.19
CA ALA A 289 1.04 -4.47 -22.13
C ALA A 289 1.63 -4.51 -23.55
N ARG A 290 2.96 -4.59 -23.67
CA ARG A 290 3.63 -4.73 -24.98
C ARG A 290 3.48 -6.12 -25.59
N LEU A 291 3.31 -7.15 -24.78
CA LEU A 291 3.21 -8.54 -25.19
C LEU A 291 1.78 -9.05 -25.29
N GLN A 292 0.76 -8.20 -25.07
CA GLN A 292 -0.65 -8.61 -24.98
C GLN A 292 -1.15 -9.36 -26.21
N ASP A 293 -0.59 -9.08 -27.41
CA ASP A 293 -0.95 -9.70 -28.68
C ASP A 293 -0.07 -10.90 -29.03
N ASP A 294 1.05 -11.15 -28.30
CA ASP A 294 1.97 -12.28 -28.46
C ASP A 294 1.82 -13.24 -27.28
N ARG A 295 0.82 -14.11 -27.33
CA ARG A 295 0.50 -15.07 -26.26
C ARG A 295 1.68 -15.91 -25.79
N PRO A 296 2.49 -16.56 -26.66
CA PRO A 296 3.61 -17.38 -26.21
C PRO A 296 4.66 -16.61 -25.40
N ARG A 297 4.98 -15.38 -25.82
CA ARG A 297 5.92 -14.51 -25.09
C ARG A 297 5.31 -13.99 -23.79
N LEU A 298 4.02 -13.66 -23.78
CA LEU A 298 3.30 -13.22 -22.59
C LEU A 298 3.24 -14.34 -21.52
N GLU A 299 2.96 -15.58 -21.92
CA GLU A 299 2.97 -16.76 -21.04
C GLU A 299 4.35 -17.01 -20.41
N LYS A 300 5.40 -16.96 -21.25
CA LYS A 300 6.78 -17.09 -20.78
C LYS A 300 7.16 -15.99 -19.80
N SER A 301 6.82 -14.73 -20.11
CA SER A 301 7.09 -13.57 -19.24
C SER A 301 6.33 -13.69 -17.92
N THR A 302 5.03 -14.01 -17.96
CA THR A 302 4.19 -14.19 -16.76
C THR A 302 4.72 -15.33 -15.87
N THR A 303 5.11 -16.46 -16.47
CA THR A 303 5.69 -17.60 -15.76
C THR A 303 7.02 -17.20 -15.08
N MET A 304 7.88 -16.44 -15.77
CA MET A 304 9.15 -16.00 -15.25
C MET A 304 8.99 -15.02 -14.07
N VAL A 305 8.10 -14.03 -14.22
CA VAL A 305 7.82 -13.06 -13.12
C VAL A 305 7.21 -13.78 -11.91
N THR A 306 6.25 -14.68 -12.12
CA THR A 306 5.64 -15.48 -11.04
C THR A 306 6.70 -16.32 -10.33
N TRP A 307 7.60 -16.97 -11.06
CA TRP A 307 8.71 -17.73 -10.50
C TRP A 307 9.68 -16.83 -9.71
N ALA A 308 10.08 -15.69 -10.26
CA ALA A 308 10.98 -14.75 -9.60
C ALA A 308 10.40 -14.23 -8.29
N ILE A 309 9.09 -13.91 -8.26
CA ILE A 309 8.38 -13.56 -7.03
C ILE A 309 8.49 -14.68 -6.01
N GLY A 310 8.21 -15.94 -6.40
CA GLY A 310 8.27 -17.09 -5.48
C GLY A 310 9.67 -17.33 -4.92
N MET A 311 10.69 -17.19 -5.76
CA MET A 311 12.10 -17.37 -5.37
C MET A 311 12.59 -16.34 -4.36
N VAL A 312 11.98 -15.16 -4.28
CA VAL A 312 12.35 -14.11 -3.31
C VAL A 312 11.37 -14.08 -2.14
N ALA A 313 10.06 -14.17 -2.41
CA ALA A 313 9.03 -14.03 -1.37
C ALA A 313 9.06 -15.19 -0.37
N VAL A 314 9.28 -16.43 -0.84
CA VAL A 314 9.23 -17.61 0.03
C VAL A 314 10.38 -17.63 1.05
N PRO A 315 11.66 -17.54 0.67
CA PRO A 315 12.75 -17.53 1.66
C PRO A 315 12.68 -16.31 2.59
N LEU A 316 12.24 -15.16 2.10
CA LEU A 316 12.04 -13.97 2.92
C LEU A 316 10.92 -14.19 3.97
N ALA A 317 9.82 -14.81 3.56
CA ALA A 317 8.73 -15.12 4.49
C ALA A 317 9.16 -16.15 5.55
N ILE A 318 9.95 -17.15 5.17
CA ILE A 318 10.52 -18.12 6.13
C ILE A 318 11.45 -17.39 7.11
N ALA A 319 12.34 -16.54 6.63
CA ALA A 319 13.23 -15.76 7.47
C ALA A 319 12.46 -14.92 8.49
N VAL A 320 11.43 -14.19 8.04
CA VAL A 320 10.57 -13.39 8.93
C VAL A 320 9.77 -14.28 9.88
N PHE A 321 9.23 -15.43 9.42
CA PHE A 321 8.46 -16.35 10.24
C PHE A 321 9.28 -16.91 11.41
N ILE A 322 10.48 -17.41 11.12
CA ILE A 322 11.33 -18.04 12.16
C ILE A 322 12.02 -17.03 13.06
N ALA A 323 12.23 -15.80 12.57
CA ALA A 323 12.87 -14.72 13.32
C ALA A 323 11.88 -13.66 13.85
N ALA A 324 10.56 -13.92 13.78
CA ALA A 324 9.54 -12.96 14.19
C ALA A 324 9.72 -12.45 15.63
N PRO A 325 10.00 -13.30 16.65
CA PRO A 325 10.25 -12.81 18.01
C PRO A 325 11.46 -11.88 18.08
N GLU A 326 12.57 -12.22 17.43
CA GLU A 326 13.79 -11.42 17.41
C GLU A 326 13.58 -10.10 16.66
N ILE A 327 12.86 -10.12 15.54
CA ILE A 327 12.52 -8.90 14.77
C ILE A 327 11.71 -7.95 15.65
N ILE A 328 10.66 -8.45 16.29
CA ILE A 328 9.78 -7.64 17.14
C ILE A 328 10.55 -7.10 18.36
N ALA A 329 11.30 -7.94 19.05
CA ALA A 329 12.10 -7.52 20.22
C ALA A 329 13.16 -6.49 19.84
N LEU A 330 13.87 -6.70 18.71
CA LEU A 330 14.91 -5.78 18.23
C LEU A 330 14.34 -4.43 17.80
N LEU A 331 13.23 -4.41 17.06
CA LEU A 331 12.68 -3.17 16.51
C LEU A 331 11.78 -2.45 17.51
N TYR A 332 10.87 -3.16 18.18
CA TYR A 332 9.83 -2.56 19.01
C TYR A 332 10.07 -2.74 20.52
N GLY A 333 10.87 -3.72 20.93
CA GLY A 333 11.12 -4.07 22.31
C GLY A 333 10.26 -5.22 22.82
N GLU A 334 10.62 -5.75 24.00
CA GLU A 334 10.01 -6.98 24.57
C GLU A 334 8.50 -6.84 24.84
N ARG A 335 8.04 -5.65 25.19
CA ARG A 335 6.61 -5.33 25.39
C ARG A 335 5.75 -5.73 24.20
N TRP A 336 6.32 -5.75 22.97
CA TRP A 336 5.64 -6.04 21.72
C TRP A 336 5.73 -7.51 21.29
N LEU A 337 6.34 -8.38 22.08
CA LEU A 337 6.49 -9.82 21.75
C LEU A 337 5.16 -10.52 21.36
N PRO A 338 3.99 -10.17 21.94
CA PRO A 338 2.73 -10.74 21.47
C PRO A 338 2.44 -10.50 19.97
N SER A 339 3.00 -9.43 19.38
CA SER A 339 2.90 -9.18 17.93
C SER A 339 3.63 -10.22 17.08
N ALA A 340 4.60 -10.97 17.65
CA ALA A 340 5.36 -11.97 16.90
C ALA A 340 4.47 -13.10 16.36
N LEU A 341 3.50 -13.55 17.16
CA LEU A 341 2.55 -14.58 16.73
C LEU A 341 1.68 -14.09 15.55
N PHE A 342 1.17 -12.86 15.64
CA PHE A 342 0.41 -12.26 14.53
C PHE A 342 1.28 -12.12 13.29
N LEU A 343 2.55 -11.70 13.44
CA LEU A 343 3.51 -11.59 12.33
C LEU A 343 3.76 -12.94 11.66
N GLN A 344 3.94 -14.01 12.44
CA GLN A 344 4.12 -15.37 11.92
C GLN A 344 2.93 -15.83 11.08
N ILE A 345 1.71 -15.64 11.59
CA ILE A 345 0.49 -16.04 10.87
C ILE A 345 0.33 -15.20 9.60
N LEU A 346 0.46 -13.87 9.70
CA LEU A 346 0.26 -12.97 8.57
C LEU A 346 1.30 -13.18 7.47
N ILE A 347 2.59 -13.34 7.81
CA ILE A 347 3.64 -13.51 6.80
C ILE A 347 3.50 -14.82 6.03
N ALA A 348 2.99 -15.88 6.67
CA ALA A 348 2.71 -17.15 6.00
C ALA A 348 1.67 -16.99 4.89
N PHE A 349 0.65 -16.17 5.10
CA PHE A 349 -0.35 -15.84 4.08
C PHE A 349 0.13 -14.76 3.10
N PHE A 350 0.96 -13.84 3.54
CA PHE A 350 1.43 -12.73 2.70
C PHE A 350 2.41 -13.14 1.61
N VAL A 351 2.97 -14.36 1.65
CA VAL A 351 3.65 -14.98 0.50
C VAL A 351 2.79 -14.97 -0.76
N VAL A 352 1.48 -15.14 -0.61
CA VAL A 352 0.52 -15.17 -1.72
C VAL A 352 0.28 -13.79 -2.33
N ARG A 353 0.43 -12.72 -1.54
CA ARG A 353 0.04 -11.36 -1.92
C ARG A 353 0.76 -10.81 -3.17
N PRO A 354 2.10 -10.91 -3.32
CA PRO A 354 2.77 -10.44 -4.54
C PRO A 354 2.35 -11.21 -5.79
N HIS A 355 2.00 -12.49 -5.67
CA HIS A 355 1.48 -13.29 -6.78
C HIS A 355 0.07 -12.82 -7.20
N LEU A 356 -0.77 -12.49 -6.22
CA LEU A 356 -2.10 -11.95 -6.45
C LEU A 356 -2.03 -10.57 -7.11
N GLU A 357 -1.13 -9.71 -6.65
CA GLU A 357 -0.87 -8.39 -7.24
C GLU A 357 -0.34 -8.53 -8.67
N ASN A 358 0.57 -9.49 -8.95
CA ASN A 358 1.04 -9.79 -10.30
C ASN A 358 -0.10 -10.23 -11.24
N ALA A 359 -1.01 -11.07 -10.77
CA ALA A 359 -2.19 -11.46 -11.55
C ALA A 359 -3.10 -10.25 -11.84
N GLY A 360 -3.27 -9.34 -10.90
CA GLY A 360 -3.99 -8.08 -11.09
C GLY A 360 -3.32 -7.17 -12.13
N VAL A 361 -2.00 -7.03 -12.06
CA VAL A 361 -1.18 -6.28 -13.03
C VAL A 361 -1.33 -6.87 -14.43
N LEU A 362 -1.28 -8.20 -14.57
CA LEU A 362 -1.49 -8.89 -15.85
C LEU A 362 -2.89 -8.65 -16.43
N LEU A 363 -3.94 -8.79 -15.60
CA LEU A 363 -5.32 -8.55 -16.03
C LEU A 363 -5.53 -7.10 -16.48
N ASN A 364 -4.95 -6.14 -15.78
CA ASN A 364 -4.99 -4.73 -16.16
C ASN A 364 -4.25 -4.47 -17.48
N ALA A 365 -3.06 -5.06 -17.66
CA ALA A 365 -2.27 -4.93 -18.89
C ALA A 365 -2.97 -5.54 -20.12
N MET A 366 -3.80 -6.58 -19.91
CA MET A 366 -4.65 -7.18 -20.95
C MET A 366 -5.98 -6.45 -21.17
N GLY A 367 -6.17 -5.26 -20.58
CA GLY A 367 -7.40 -4.48 -20.73
C GLY A 367 -8.62 -5.07 -20.00
N LYS A 368 -8.43 -5.86 -18.93
CA LYS A 368 -9.50 -6.52 -18.16
C LYS A 368 -9.60 -5.99 -16.70
N PRO A 369 -9.63 -4.68 -16.46
CA PRO A 369 -9.62 -4.10 -15.09
C PRO A 369 -10.86 -4.49 -14.27
N ALA A 370 -11.99 -4.76 -14.91
CA ALA A 370 -13.21 -5.21 -14.23
C ALA A 370 -12.98 -6.54 -13.49
N ARG A 371 -12.20 -7.46 -14.05
CA ARG A 371 -11.86 -8.73 -13.38
C ARG A 371 -10.94 -8.49 -12.17
N ALA A 372 -9.98 -7.58 -12.27
CA ALA A 372 -9.13 -7.20 -11.13
C ALA A 372 -9.97 -6.58 -9.99
N ALA A 373 -10.94 -5.73 -10.32
CA ALA A 373 -11.88 -5.18 -9.33
C ALA A 373 -12.76 -6.28 -8.68
N THR A 374 -13.26 -7.24 -9.46
CA THR A 374 -14.04 -8.37 -8.93
C THR A 374 -13.24 -9.22 -7.94
N LEU A 375 -11.93 -9.43 -8.19
CA LEU A 375 -11.05 -10.13 -7.25
C LEU A 375 -11.00 -9.42 -5.90
N LEU A 376 -10.85 -8.11 -5.91
CA LEU A 376 -10.75 -7.32 -4.68
C LEU A 376 -12.07 -7.32 -3.89
N TRP A 377 -13.22 -7.16 -4.57
CA TRP A 377 -14.53 -7.26 -3.94
C TRP A 377 -14.81 -8.65 -3.36
N ALA A 378 -14.40 -9.73 -4.04
CA ALA A 378 -14.52 -11.08 -3.53
C ALA A 378 -13.70 -11.27 -2.23
N GLN A 379 -12.49 -10.70 -2.15
CA GLN A 379 -11.69 -10.72 -0.93
C GLN A 379 -12.34 -9.94 0.21
N VAL A 380 -12.90 -8.75 -0.08
CA VAL A 380 -13.67 -7.97 0.91
C VAL A 380 -14.89 -8.77 1.41
N GLY A 381 -15.59 -9.43 0.50
CA GLY A 381 -16.74 -10.28 0.85
C GLY A 381 -16.35 -11.44 1.79
N VAL A 382 -15.26 -12.14 1.49
CA VAL A 382 -14.75 -13.22 2.36
C VAL A 382 -14.31 -12.67 3.72
N LEU A 383 -13.56 -11.56 3.71
CA LEU A 383 -13.10 -10.94 4.96
C LEU A 383 -14.26 -10.47 5.83
N GLY A 384 -15.34 -9.94 5.24
CA GLY A 384 -16.54 -9.56 5.98
C GLY A 384 -17.32 -10.76 6.51
N LEU A 385 -17.60 -11.74 5.64
CA LEU A 385 -18.45 -12.90 5.98
C LEU A 385 -17.75 -13.90 6.92
N ALA A 386 -16.47 -14.20 6.68
CA ALA A 386 -15.70 -15.10 7.54
C ALA A 386 -15.05 -14.36 8.72
N GLY A 387 -14.69 -13.09 8.54
CA GLY A 387 -13.99 -12.30 9.55
C GLY A 387 -14.79 -12.14 10.83
N LEU A 388 -16.06 -11.78 10.73
CA LEU A 388 -16.90 -11.58 11.91
C LEU A 388 -17.03 -12.86 12.77
N PRO A 389 -17.48 -14.03 12.27
CA PRO A 389 -17.61 -15.22 13.10
C PRO A 389 -16.24 -15.75 13.62
N LEU A 390 -15.19 -15.65 12.81
CA LEU A 390 -13.86 -16.07 13.25
C LEU A 390 -13.31 -15.14 14.34
N THR A 391 -13.53 -13.83 14.23
CA THR A 391 -13.11 -12.87 15.27
C THR A 391 -13.88 -13.09 16.57
N LEU A 392 -15.20 -13.30 16.50
CA LEU A 392 -16.02 -13.59 17.68
C LEU A 392 -15.60 -14.87 18.41
N ARG A 393 -15.11 -15.89 17.67
CA ARG A 393 -14.71 -17.17 18.25
C ARG A 393 -13.27 -17.21 18.72
N TRP A 394 -12.33 -16.61 17.99
CA TRP A 394 -10.88 -16.70 18.23
C TRP A 394 -10.17 -15.35 18.38
N GLY A 395 -10.94 -14.26 18.57
CA GLY A 395 -10.38 -12.91 18.69
C GLY A 395 -9.55 -12.50 17.48
N ALA A 396 -8.49 -11.76 17.70
CA ALA A 396 -7.60 -11.27 16.65
C ALA A 396 -6.94 -12.39 15.82
N LEU A 397 -6.70 -13.58 16.39
CA LEU A 397 -6.20 -14.74 15.65
C LEU A 397 -7.20 -15.22 14.60
N GLY A 398 -8.49 -15.18 14.94
CA GLY A 398 -9.56 -15.47 13.98
C GLY A 398 -9.58 -14.52 12.80
N THR A 399 -9.34 -13.23 13.04
CA THR A 399 -9.22 -12.24 11.96
C THR A 399 -7.99 -12.50 11.09
N CYS A 400 -6.83 -12.89 11.66
CA CYS A 400 -5.67 -13.31 10.88
C CYS A 400 -6.03 -14.47 9.93
N GLY A 401 -6.78 -15.45 10.41
CA GLY A 401 -7.28 -16.56 9.60
C GLY A 401 -8.20 -16.10 8.49
N ALA A 402 -9.11 -15.15 8.76
CA ALA A 402 -10.01 -14.57 7.76
C ALA A 402 -9.26 -13.80 6.66
N VAL A 403 -8.24 -13.03 7.03
CA VAL A 403 -7.33 -12.36 6.07
C VAL A 403 -6.63 -13.40 5.19
N GLY A 404 -6.12 -14.47 5.80
CA GLY A 404 -5.52 -15.58 5.09
C GLY A 404 -6.49 -16.24 4.10
N LEU A 405 -7.71 -16.54 4.51
CA LEU A 405 -8.76 -17.10 3.65
C LEU A 405 -9.09 -16.15 2.48
N ALA A 406 -9.19 -14.86 2.73
CA ALA A 406 -9.45 -13.87 1.68
C ALA A 406 -8.32 -13.81 0.66
N LEU A 407 -7.05 -13.88 1.09
CA LEU A 407 -5.89 -13.94 0.20
C LEU A 407 -5.86 -15.24 -0.60
N LEU A 408 -6.11 -16.40 0.02
CA LEU A 408 -6.12 -17.69 -0.65
C LEU A 408 -7.24 -17.78 -1.68
N LEU A 409 -8.47 -17.34 -1.35
CA LEU A 409 -9.56 -17.28 -2.31
C LEU A 409 -9.22 -16.32 -3.46
N GLY A 410 -8.66 -15.14 -3.15
CA GLY A 410 -8.19 -14.19 -4.15
C GLY A 410 -7.21 -14.83 -5.12
N MET A 411 -6.25 -15.60 -4.61
CA MET A 411 -5.27 -16.34 -5.41
C MET A 411 -5.93 -17.37 -6.33
N VAL A 412 -6.85 -18.18 -5.80
CA VAL A 412 -7.59 -19.18 -6.58
C VAL A 412 -8.37 -18.52 -7.70
N LEU A 413 -9.13 -17.46 -7.41
CA LEU A 413 -9.92 -16.73 -8.40
C LEU A 413 -9.04 -16.02 -9.43
N ALA A 414 -7.95 -15.37 -9.00
CA ALA A 414 -7.02 -14.68 -9.88
C ALA A 414 -6.44 -15.63 -10.94
N TYR A 415 -5.95 -16.79 -10.47
CA TYR A 415 -5.38 -17.76 -11.40
C TYR A 415 -6.42 -18.55 -12.21
N ARG A 416 -7.66 -18.67 -11.75
CA ARG A 416 -8.79 -19.12 -12.61
C ARG A 416 -9.03 -18.13 -13.76
N TYR A 417 -8.94 -16.82 -13.51
CA TYR A 417 -9.06 -15.83 -14.58
C TYR A 417 -7.84 -15.84 -15.52
N VAL A 418 -6.63 -15.93 -14.97
CA VAL A 418 -5.40 -16.02 -15.76
C VAL A 418 -5.40 -17.26 -16.64
N ARG A 419 -5.77 -18.45 -16.12
CA ARG A 419 -5.83 -19.71 -16.89
C ARG A 419 -6.86 -19.72 -18.01
N ARG A 420 -7.86 -18.84 -17.99
CA ARG A 420 -8.79 -18.68 -19.11
C ARG A 420 -8.17 -17.97 -20.30
N GLU A 421 -7.07 -17.26 -20.08
CA GLU A 421 -6.40 -16.43 -21.08
C GLU A 421 -5.05 -17.00 -21.49
N LEU A 422 -4.31 -17.58 -20.56
CA LEU A 422 -2.92 -18.01 -20.73
C LEU A 422 -2.69 -19.38 -20.09
N THR A 423 -1.79 -20.16 -20.68
CA THR A 423 -1.33 -21.44 -20.13
C THR A 423 -0.11 -21.24 -19.23
N VAL A 424 -0.33 -20.74 -18.01
CA VAL A 424 0.75 -20.53 -17.04
C VAL A 424 0.94 -21.78 -16.19
N ASN A 425 2.17 -22.29 -16.13
CA ASN A 425 2.52 -23.42 -15.27
C ASN A 425 2.74 -22.97 -13.82
N LEU A 426 1.64 -22.91 -13.06
CA LEU A 426 1.64 -22.47 -11.68
C LEU A 426 2.37 -23.42 -10.72
N SER A 427 2.34 -24.74 -11.00
CA SER A 427 3.02 -25.71 -10.15
C SER A 427 4.54 -25.52 -10.15
N ALA A 428 5.10 -25.19 -11.32
CA ALA A 428 6.53 -24.92 -11.45
C ALA A 428 6.90 -23.48 -10.97
N ALA A 429 6.01 -22.50 -11.16
CA ALA A 429 6.31 -21.11 -10.87
C ALA A 429 6.03 -20.73 -9.39
N PHE A 430 4.96 -21.27 -8.79
CA PHE A 430 4.56 -20.98 -7.42
C PHE A 430 4.66 -22.22 -6.51
N GLY A 431 4.11 -23.36 -6.94
CA GLY A 431 4.02 -24.57 -6.10
C GLY A 431 5.38 -25.09 -5.67
N PHE A 432 6.36 -25.14 -6.58
CA PHE A 432 7.69 -25.64 -6.25
C PHE A 432 8.43 -24.78 -5.21
N PRO A 433 8.54 -23.42 -5.35
CA PRO A 433 9.11 -22.60 -4.29
C PRO A 433 8.43 -22.77 -2.92
N VAL A 434 7.10 -22.89 -2.88
CA VAL A 434 6.34 -23.08 -1.63
C VAL A 434 6.63 -24.44 -1.01
N LEU A 435 6.72 -25.53 -1.80
CA LEU A 435 7.08 -26.85 -1.30
C LEU A 435 8.50 -26.90 -0.74
N VAL A 436 9.46 -26.27 -1.43
CA VAL A 436 10.84 -26.13 -0.92
C VAL A 436 10.83 -25.35 0.39
N GLY A 437 10.07 -24.25 0.44
CA GLY A 437 9.94 -23.45 1.65
C GLY A 437 9.37 -24.22 2.83
N ALA A 438 8.32 -25.01 2.60
CA ALA A 438 7.74 -25.87 3.62
C ALA A 438 8.77 -26.92 4.14
N ALA A 439 9.53 -27.53 3.23
CA ALA A 439 10.60 -28.47 3.61
C ALA A 439 11.68 -27.79 4.45
N VAL A 440 12.14 -26.60 4.07
CA VAL A 440 13.12 -25.82 4.85
C VAL A 440 12.59 -25.49 6.25
N LEU A 441 11.32 -25.10 6.35
CA LEU A 441 10.70 -24.79 7.63
C LEU A 441 10.61 -26.05 8.52
N LEU A 442 10.24 -27.21 7.97
CA LEU A 442 10.21 -28.48 8.71
C LEU A 442 11.60 -28.89 9.21
N VAL A 443 12.62 -28.75 8.37
CA VAL A 443 14.02 -29.03 8.77
C VAL A 443 14.47 -28.08 9.87
N TYR A 444 14.10 -26.79 9.78
CA TYR A 444 14.39 -25.82 10.83
C TYR A 444 13.73 -26.20 12.17
N MET A 445 12.45 -26.57 12.15
CA MET A 445 11.72 -26.98 13.34
C MET A 445 12.32 -28.24 13.99
N ALA A 446 12.85 -29.15 13.19
CA ALA A 446 13.58 -30.33 13.68
C ALA A 446 14.96 -29.95 14.25
N ALA A 447 15.71 -29.08 13.58
CA ALA A 447 17.04 -28.62 14.01
C ALA A 447 17.04 -27.83 15.32
N LEU A 448 15.98 -27.04 15.57
CA LEU A 448 15.81 -26.29 16.83
C LEU A 448 15.81 -27.19 18.08
N ARG A 449 15.44 -28.47 17.95
CA ARG A 449 15.49 -29.44 19.05
C ARG A 449 16.92 -29.85 19.43
N VAL A 450 17.89 -29.60 18.55
CA VAL A 450 19.27 -30.07 18.69
C VAL A 450 20.25 -28.90 18.97
N VAL A 451 19.99 -27.74 18.40
CA VAL A 451 20.88 -26.56 18.51
C VAL A 451 20.22 -25.47 19.32
N PRO A 452 20.56 -25.28 20.60
CA PRO A 452 20.01 -24.17 21.40
C PRO A 452 20.65 -22.82 20.92
N LEU A 453 19.85 -22.01 20.26
CA LEU A 453 20.27 -20.66 19.81
C LEU A 453 20.12 -19.63 20.94
N GLU A 454 19.56 -20.01 22.10
CA GLU A 454 19.22 -19.11 23.20
C GLU A 454 20.44 -18.39 23.82
N ASN A 455 21.62 -19.01 23.73
CA ASN A 455 22.88 -18.44 24.23
C ASN A 455 23.46 -17.32 23.33
N LEU A 456 22.92 -17.13 22.13
CA LEU A 456 23.37 -16.09 21.22
C LEU A 456 22.67 -14.76 21.52
N GLY A 457 23.37 -13.64 21.36
CA GLY A 457 22.76 -12.32 21.43
C GLY A 457 21.67 -12.14 20.37
N LEU A 458 20.67 -11.29 20.65
CA LEU A 458 19.46 -11.09 19.86
C LEU A 458 19.76 -10.85 18.36
N LEU A 459 20.70 -9.97 18.04
CA LEU A 459 21.08 -9.65 16.66
C LEU A 459 21.70 -10.85 15.94
N LEU A 460 22.61 -11.58 16.65
CA LEU A 460 23.28 -12.75 16.06
C LEU A 460 22.26 -13.87 15.81
N ARG A 461 21.30 -14.06 16.72
CA ARG A 461 20.21 -15.01 16.57
C ARG A 461 19.35 -14.69 15.32
N LEU A 462 19.01 -13.42 15.13
CA LEU A 462 18.31 -12.94 13.93
C LEU A 462 19.09 -13.24 12.66
N LEU A 463 20.38 -12.90 12.63
CA LEU A 463 21.23 -13.11 11.45
C LEU A 463 21.40 -14.61 11.11
N VAL A 464 21.60 -15.45 12.10
CA VAL A 464 21.71 -16.92 11.92
C VAL A 464 20.41 -17.49 11.35
N LYS A 465 19.26 -17.10 11.90
CA LYS A 465 17.96 -17.54 11.41
C LYS A 465 17.69 -17.09 9.97
N ALA A 466 17.99 -15.81 9.66
CA ALA A 466 17.85 -15.28 8.31
C ALA A 466 18.81 -16.00 7.31
N ALA A 467 20.07 -16.15 7.68
CA ALA A 467 21.05 -16.86 6.86
C ALA A 467 20.62 -18.31 6.60
N TRP A 468 20.17 -19.02 7.64
CA TRP A 468 19.61 -20.36 7.50
C TRP A 468 18.47 -20.39 6.47
N ALA A 469 17.49 -19.52 6.58
CA ALA A 469 16.34 -19.52 5.69
C ALA A 469 16.74 -19.36 4.22
N PHE A 470 17.63 -18.40 3.92
CA PHE A 470 18.08 -18.17 2.56
C PHE A 470 19.00 -19.29 2.04
N LEU A 471 20.01 -19.67 2.81
CA LEU A 471 20.99 -20.69 2.39
C LEU A 471 20.31 -22.06 2.20
N ALA A 472 19.51 -22.51 3.15
CA ALA A 472 18.79 -23.78 3.05
C ALA A 472 17.79 -23.80 1.89
N PHE A 473 17.07 -22.68 1.67
CA PHE A 473 16.11 -22.58 0.58
C PHE A 473 16.81 -22.66 -0.79
N TYR A 474 17.86 -21.89 -1.02
CA TYR A 474 18.55 -21.93 -2.31
C TYR A 474 19.33 -23.22 -2.50
N ALA A 475 19.99 -23.74 -1.46
CA ALA A 475 20.69 -25.03 -1.53
C ALA A 475 19.71 -26.15 -1.93
N LEU A 476 18.56 -26.23 -1.28
CA LEU A 476 17.54 -27.25 -1.60
C LEU A 476 16.94 -27.05 -2.99
N THR A 477 16.68 -25.79 -3.38
CA THR A 477 16.16 -25.45 -4.71
C THR A 477 17.12 -25.91 -5.81
N PHE A 478 18.42 -25.62 -5.67
CA PHE A 478 19.44 -26.04 -6.64
C PHE A 478 19.68 -27.56 -6.61
N ALA A 479 19.61 -28.20 -5.44
CA ALA A 479 19.74 -29.65 -5.33
C ALA A 479 18.59 -30.38 -6.06
N LEU A 480 17.34 -29.91 -5.92
CA LEU A 480 16.16 -30.56 -6.50
C LEU A 480 15.99 -30.30 -8.00
N ARG A 481 16.30 -29.07 -8.46
CA ARG A 481 16.11 -28.65 -9.88
C ARG A 481 17.29 -27.83 -10.42
N PRO A 482 18.51 -28.42 -10.50
CA PRO A 482 19.71 -27.68 -10.86
C PRO A 482 19.65 -27.07 -12.27
N ARG A 483 19.18 -27.86 -13.26
CA ARG A 483 19.09 -27.40 -14.65
C ARG A 483 18.07 -26.29 -14.85
N GLU A 484 16.83 -26.49 -14.41
CA GLU A 484 15.74 -25.52 -14.56
C GLU A 484 16.06 -24.19 -13.87
N THR A 485 16.53 -24.26 -12.62
CA THR A 485 16.90 -23.08 -11.83
C THR A 485 18.10 -22.36 -12.46
N GLY A 486 19.13 -23.09 -12.87
CA GLY A 486 20.31 -22.52 -13.51
C GLY A 486 20.00 -21.84 -14.86
N GLU A 487 19.11 -22.41 -15.68
CA GLU A 487 18.67 -21.80 -16.95
C GLU A 487 17.90 -20.51 -16.71
N ARG A 488 16.96 -20.49 -15.74
CA ARG A 488 16.17 -19.30 -15.41
C ARG A 488 17.05 -18.17 -14.84
N VAL A 489 18.00 -18.52 -13.95
CA VAL A 489 18.94 -17.55 -13.40
C VAL A 489 19.83 -16.97 -14.50
N ARG A 490 20.38 -17.81 -15.40
CA ARG A 490 21.18 -17.34 -16.55
C ARG A 490 20.37 -16.48 -17.50
N TYR A 491 19.10 -16.80 -17.71
CA TYR A 491 18.20 -15.98 -18.53
C TYR A 491 18.02 -14.58 -17.93
N VAL A 492 17.70 -14.49 -16.63
CA VAL A 492 17.56 -13.20 -15.93
C VAL A 492 18.87 -12.42 -15.95
N TRP A 493 19.99 -13.09 -15.67
CA TRP A 493 21.33 -12.49 -15.71
C TRP A 493 21.67 -11.95 -17.10
N GLY A 494 21.38 -12.71 -18.14
CA GLY A 494 21.56 -12.30 -19.54
C GLY A 494 20.72 -11.10 -19.96
N LEU A 495 19.51 -10.92 -19.37
CA LEU A 495 18.69 -9.73 -19.60
C LEU A 495 19.28 -8.48 -18.97
N MET A 496 19.92 -8.60 -17.79
CA MET A 496 20.54 -7.46 -17.09
C MET A 496 21.83 -6.99 -17.76
N HIS A 497 22.53 -7.86 -18.49
CA HIS A 497 23.81 -7.55 -19.13
C HIS A 497 23.72 -7.36 -20.65
N ARG A 498 22.53 -7.53 -21.25
CA ARG A 498 22.33 -7.12 -22.64
C ARG A 498 22.29 -5.61 -22.70
N THR A 499 23.37 -4.99 -23.17
CA THR A 499 23.34 -3.60 -23.65
C THR A 499 22.22 -3.48 -24.68
N PRO A 500 21.37 -2.46 -24.61
CA PRO A 500 20.44 -2.20 -25.69
C PRO A 500 21.25 -2.00 -26.96
N ASN A 501 21.03 -2.84 -27.97
CA ASN A 501 21.51 -2.50 -29.30
C ASN A 501 20.88 -1.16 -29.69
N PRO A 502 21.67 -0.21 -30.20
CA PRO A 502 21.22 1.13 -30.55
C PRO A 502 20.10 1.12 -31.58
#